data_87f42a51d425a33bbdfff7d36712d958
#
_entry.id   87f42a51d425a33bbdfff7d36712d958
#
_cell.length_a   1.000
_cell.length_b   1.000
_cell.length_c   1.000
_cell.angle_alpha   90.00
_cell.angle_beta   90.00
_cell.angle_gamma   90.00
#
_symmetry.space_group_name_H-M   'P 1'
#
loop_
_entity.id
_entity.type
_entity.pdbx_description
1 polymer ?
#
loop_
_entity_poly.entity_id
_entity_poly.type
_entity_poly.pdbx_seq_one_letter_code
_entity_poly.pdbx_strand_id
1 'polypeptide(L)'
;MGRPELNRKKGRKKDVFIRSWFDKLEKKFNEKPPKKKGRLKRKSLGKDIIVKKQLVHVNIAPDAIETRGGSATDGVAQFGYIYNLRPQLVPIEGDVIFDTNGILTPGIAHVPGTTQITVADAGTYEVHFSVSGVEPNQFAIYINGILAGGTLYGSGAGTQQNTGQVILDLACGNVLTLRNHSSATPVTLQTLAGGTQTSVNASIIIRKLK
;
A
#
# COMPACT_ATOMS: atom_id res chain seq x y z
N MET A 1 -18.87 48.74 18.67
CA MET A 1 -17.95 47.69 18.17
C MET A 1 -18.77 46.65 17.42
N GLY A 2 -18.77 46.74 16.06
CA GLY A 2 -19.58 45.92 15.17
C GLY A 2 -18.88 44.64 14.83
N ARG A 3 -19.64 43.52 14.84
CA ARG A 3 -19.21 42.24 14.29
C ARG A 3 -19.41 42.24 12.76
N PRO A 4 -18.47 41.72 11.93
CA PRO A 4 -18.68 41.61 10.50
C PRO A 4 -19.56 40.40 10.17
N GLU A 5 -20.62 40.63 9.39
CA GLU A 5 -21.43 39.59 8.74
C GLU A 5 -20.61 38.85 7.69
N LEU A 6 -20.37 37.56 7.85
CA LEU A 6 -19.70 36.70 6.89
C LEU A 6 -20.72 36.07 5.92
N ASN A 7 -20.63 36.54 4.76
CA ASN A 7 -20.93 36.06 3.40
C ASN A 7 -21.61 34.67 3.27
N ARG A 8 -22.97 34.62 3.39
CA ARG A 8 -23.83 33.46 3.14
C ARG A 8 -24.22 33.25 1.66
N LYS A 9 -23.66 34.00 0.71
CA LYS A 9 -24.12 33.96 -0.69
C LYS A 9 -23.36 33.03 -1.64
N LYS A 10 -22.26 32.38 -1.22
CA LYS A 10 -21.46 31.51 -2.12
C LYS A 10 -21.91 30.02 -2.14
N GLY A 11 -22.68 29.55 -1.16
CA GLY A 11 -23.14 28.14 -1.10
C GLY A 11 -24.31 27.84 -2.04
N ARG A 12 -25.26 28.75 -2.18
CA ARG A 12 -26.48 28.49 -2.95
C ARG A 12 -26.34 28.34 -4.47
N LYS A 13 -25.29 28.93 -5.07
CA LYS A 13 -25.06 28.80 -6.53
C LYS A 13 -24.48 27.45 -6.95
N LYS A 14 -23.73 26.77 -6.09
CA LYS A 14 -23.17 25.42 -6.38
C LYS A 14 -24.24 24.34 -6.32
N ASP A 15 -25.16 24.40 -5.38
CA ASP A 15 -26.21 23.39 -5.21
C ASP A 15 -27.25 23.44 -6.34
N VAL A 16 -27.53 24.62 -6.88
CA VAL A 16 -28.44 24.79 -8.04
C VAL A 16 -27.80 24.23 -9.32
N PHE A 17 -26.48 24.38 -9.48
CA PHE A 17 -25.77 23.88 -10.67
C PHE A 17 -25.68 22.36 -10.68
N ILE A 18 -25.43 21.74 -9.53
CA ILE A 18 -25.35 20.28 -9.38
C ILE A 18 -26.72 19.63 -9.62
N ARG A 19 -27.81 20.18 -9.05
CA ARG A 19 -29.18 19.67 -9.31
C ARG A 19 -29.56 19.76 -10.77
N SER A 20 -29.29 20.89 -11.45
CA SER A 20 -29.54 21.05 -12.87
C SER A 20 -28.77 20.07 -13.77
N TRP A 21 -27.60 19.61 -13.32
CA TRP A 21 -26.80 18.64 -14.06
C TRP A 21 -27.34 17.20 -13.88
N PHE A 22 -27.80 16.85 -12.69
CA PHE A 22 -28.46 15.56 -12.42
C PHE A 22 -29.82 15.44 -13.17
N ASP A 23 -30.64 16.49 -13.17
CA ASP A 23 -31.92 16.50 -13.91
C ASP A 23 -31.72 16.32 -15.42
N LYS A 24 -30.60 16.84 -15.98
CA LYS A 24 -30.25 16.63 -17.39
C LYS A 24 -29.78 15.20 -17.68
N LEU A 25 -29.13 14.55 -16.75
CA LEU A 25 -28.73 13.15 -16.88
C LEU A 25 -29.94 12.21 -16.80
N GLU A 26 -30.85 12.41 -15.85
CA GLU A 26 -32.09 11.61 -15.74
C GLU A 26 -32.96 11.71 -16.98
N LYS A 27 -33.10 12.90 -17.57
CA LYS A 27 -33.81 13.09 -18.82
C LYS A 27 -33.21 12.32 -19.99
N LYS A 28 -31.90 12.21 -20.06
CA LYS A 28 -31.16 11.48 -21.09
C LYS A 28 -31.27 9.96 -20.97
N PHE A 29 -31.45 9.45 -19.76
CA PHE A 29 -31.65 8.01 -19.52
C PHE A 29 -33.09 7.54 -19.72
N ASN A 30 -34.07 8.43 -19.63
CA ASN A 30 -35.50 8.12 -19.78
C ASN A 30 -36.04 8.33 -21.18
N GLU A 31 -35.24 8.80 -22.16
CA GLU A 31 -35.66 8.91 -23.54
C GLU A 31 -35.73 7.53 -24.20
N LYS A 32 -36.94 7.06 -24.48
CA LYS A 32 -37.18 5.85 -25.28
C LYS A 32 -36.54 5.98 -26.66
N PRO A 33 -35.81 4.95 -27.14
CA PRO A 33 -35.18 5.02 -28.44
C PRO A 33 -36.24 5.17 -29.57
N PRO A 34 -35.95 5.93 -30.62
CA PRO A 34 -36.89 6.19 -31.69
C PRO A 34 -37.26 4.90 -32.43
N LYS A 35 -38.56 4.66 -32.58
CA LYS A 35 -39.10 3.54 -33.36
C LYS A 35 -38.76 3.75 -34.86
N LYS A 36 -37.74 3.03 -35.34
CA LYS A 36 -37.44 2.98 -36.77
C LYS A 36 -38.50 2.13 -37.50
N LYS A 37 -39.44 2.78 -38.22
CA LYS A 37 -40.24 2.16 -39.27
C LYS A 37 -39.38 2.10 -40.53
N GLY A 38 -38.84 0.92 -40.84
CA GLY A 38 -38.15 0.65 -42.11
C GLY A 38 -38.45 -0.76 -42.54
N ARG A 39 -39.42 -0.90 -43.49
CA ARG A 39 -39.79 -2.16 -44.14
C ARG A 39 -38.75 -2.49 -45.20
N LEU A 40 -37.75 -3.30 -44.88
CA LEU A 40 -36.78 -3.85 -45.83
C LEU A 40 -37.43 -5.07 -46.54
N LYS A 41 -37.57 -5.01 -47.85
CA LYS A 41 -37.97 -6.13 -48.70
C LYS A 41 -36.87 -7.19 -48.67
N ARG A 42 -37.18 -8.38 -48.17
CA ARG A 42 -36.32 -9.57 -48.21
C ARG A 42 -36.29 -10.10 -49.65
N LYS A 43 -35.08 -10.11 -50.26
CA LYS A 43 -34.74 -11.04 -51.34
C LYS A 43 -34.25 -12.32 -50.73
N SER A 44 -34.90 -13.42 -51.00
CA SER A 44 -34.48 -14.77 -50.57
C SER A 44 -33.28 -15.19 -51.41
N LEU A 45 -32.14 -15.39 -50.75
CA LEU A 45 -31.08 -16.30 -51.19
C LEU A 45 -30.91 -17.34 -50.12
N GLY A 46 -31.22 -18.58 -50.47
CA GLY A 46 -31.19 -19.70 -49.55
C GLY A 46 -29.80 -20.01 -49.06
N LYS A 47 -29.71 -20.09 -47.75
CA LYS A 47 -29.00 -21.04 -46.91
C LYS A 47 -29.37 -20.71 -45.48
N ASP A 48 -30.17 -21.53 -44.86
CA ASP A 48 -30.53 -21.44 -43.45
C ASP A 48 -29.27 -21.71 -42.61
N ILE A 49 -28.69 -20.63 -42.09
CA ILE A 49 -27.68 -20.74 -41.04
C ILE A 49 -28.44 -20.91 -39.74
N ILE A 50 -28.57 -22.17 -39.28
CA ILE A 50 -29.11 -22.48 -37.97
C ILE A 50 -28.03 -22.13 -36.95
N VAL A 51 -28.10 -20.91 -36.36
CA VAL A 51 -27.32 -20.58 -35.17
C VAL A 51 -27.98 -21.26 -34.00
N LYS A 52 -27.48 -22.44 -33.62
CA LYS A 52 -27.84 -23.05 -32.35
C LYS A 52 -27.27 -22.16 -31.24
N LYS A 53 -28.13 -21.37 -30.58
CA LYS A 53 -27.79 -20.75 -29.30
C LYS A 53 -27.61 -21.87 -28.27
N GLN A 54 -26.37 -22.22 -27.95
CA GLN A 54 -26.09 -23.10 -26.84
C GLN A 54 -26.17 -22.24 -25.58
N LEU A 55 -27.25 -22.39 -24.83
CA LEU A 55 -27.38 -21.81 -23.50
C LEU A 55 -26.62 -22.74 -22.55
N VAL A 56 -25.42 -22.33 -22.12
CA VAL A 56 -24.70 -23.04 -21.08
C VAL A 56 -25.30 -22.58 -19.75
N HIS A 57 -26.13 -23.41 -19.12
CA HIS A 57 -26.53 -23.23 -17.73
C HIS A 57 -25.37 -23.70 -16.85
N VAL A 58 -24.63 -22.78 -16.26
CA VAL A 58 -23.68 -23.08 -15.21
C VAL A 58 -24.47 -23.11 -13.90
N ASN A 59 -24.83 -24.29 -13.43
CA ASN A 59 -25.36 -24.49 -12.08
C ASN A 59 -24.19 -24.40 -11.11
N ILE A 60 -23.99 -23.22 -10.53
CA ILE A 60 -23.05 -23.05 -9.41
C ILE A 60 -23.85 -23.39 -8.16
N ALA A 61 -23.54 -24.55 -7.54
CA ALA A 61 -24.11 -24.89 -6.25
C ALA A 61 -23.78 -23.77 -5.24
N PRO A 62 -24.74 -23.34 -4.38
CA PRO A 62 -24.52 -22.23 -3.44
C PRO A 62 -23.34 -22.42 -2.49
N ASP A 63 -22.98 -23.66 -2.22
CA ASP A 63 -21.86 -24.09 -1.38
C ASP A 63 -20.51 -24.16 -2.13
N ALA A 64 -20.50 -24.02 -3.46
CA ALA A 64 -19.25 -23.95 -4.25
C ALA A 64 -18.67 -22.51 -4.31
N ILE A 65 -19.36 -21.51 -3.79
CA ILE A 65 -18.77 -20.21 -3.48
C ILE A 65 -18.17 -20.36 -2.10
N GLU A 66 -16.99 -20.99 -2.02
CA GLU A 66 -16.11 -20.72 -0.90
C GLU A 66 -15.85 -19.21 -0.93
N THR A 67 -16.59 -18.43 -0.13
CA THR A 67 -16.13 -17.14 0.32
C THR A 67 -14.90 -17.43 1.18
N ARG A 68 -13.76 -17.67 0.51
CA ARG A 68 -12.49 -17.40 1.16
C ARG A 68 -12.62 -15.98 1.66
N GLY A 69 -12.68 -15.82 2.98
CA GLY A 69 -12.55 -14.54 3.64
C GLY A 69 -11.14 -13.99 3.41
N GLY A 70 -10.74 -13.95 2.14
CA GLY A 70 -9.56 -13.23 1.69
C GLY A 70 -9.87 -11.75 1.84
N SER A 71 -9.01 -11.04 2.54
CA SER A 71 -8.99 -9.57 2.50
C SER A 71 -9.11 -9.12 1.05
N ALA A 72 -9.74 -7.96 0.79
CA ALA A 72 -9.89 -7.39 -0.56
C ALA A 72 -8.55 -7.20 -1.30
N THR A 73 -7.42 -7.49 -0.64
CA THR A 73 -6.05 -7.47 -1.16
C THR A 73 -5.53 -8.86 -1.58
N ASP A 74 -6.34 -9.93 -1.42
CA ASP A 74 -5.93 -11.29 -1.79
C ASP A 74 -5.72 -11.35 -3.33
N GLY A 75 -4.46 -11.57 -3.72
CA GLY A 75 -4.04 -11.55 -5.13
C GLY A 75 -3.48 -10.21 -5.63
N VAL A 76 -3.55 -9.13 -4.86
CA VAL A 76 -2.87 -7.86 -5.17
C VAL A 76 -1.48 -7.86 -4.53
N ALA A 77 -0.46 -7.50 -5.31
CA ALA A 77 0.89 -7.37 -4.78
C ALA A 77 0.94 -6.36 -3.63
N GLN A 78 1.44 -6.80 -2.45
CA GLN A 78 1.61 -5.94 -1.27
C GLN A 78 3.09 -5.65 -1.07
N PHE A 79 3.44 -4.38 -0.99
CA PHE A 79 4.81 -3.94 -0.76
C PHE A 79 4.86 -2.56 -0.11
N GLY A 80 5.99 -2.26 0.52
CA GLY A 80 6.25 -0.96 1.12
C GLY A 80 7.73 -0.61 1.08
N TYR A 81 8.03 0.67 0.88
CA TYR A 81 9.35 1.27 1.05
C TYR A 81 9.26 2.41 2.05
N ILE A 82 10.00 2.31 3.14
CA ILE A 82 9.97 3.22 4.29
C ILE A 82 11.40 3.58 4.62
N TYR A 83 11.69 4.87 4.89
CA TYR A 83 13.06 5.30 5.10
C TYR A 83 13.17 6.52 6.02
N ASN A 84 14.41 6.78 6.47
CA ASN A 84 14.76 7.93 7.30
C ASN A 84 15.81 8.81 6.61
N LEU A 85 15.59 10.11 6.68
CA LEU A 85 16.50 11.15 6.18
C LEU A 85 17.08 12.01 7.31
N ARG A 86 16.40 12.04 8.47
CA ARG A 86 16.78 12.91 9.59
C ARG A 86 17.92 12.33 10.39
N PRO A 87 18.75 13.19 11.02
CA PRO A 87 19.70 12.73 12.02
C PRO A 87 18.99 11.98 13.15
N GLN A 88 19.54 10.85 13.57
CA GLN A 88 19.01 10.07 14.67
C GLN A 88 20.15 9.37 15.41
N LEU A 89 20.11 9.40 16.74
CA LEU A 89 20.90 8.53 17.59
C LEU A 89 19.99 7.38 18.03
N VAL A 90 20.28 6.16 17.59
CA VAL A 90 19.51 4.97 17.94
C VAL A 90 20.15 4.32 19.16
N PRO A 91 19.50 4.32 20.35
CA PRO A 91 20.03 3.70 21.54
C PRO A 91 20.25 2.19 21.35
N ILE A 92 21.09 1.59 22.19
CA ILE A 92 21.17 0.13 22.30
C ILE A 92 19.77 -0.38 22.67
N GLU A 93 19.29 -1.43 22.01
CA GLU A 93 17.93 -1.98 22.09
C GLU A 93 16.83 -0.97 21.72
N GLY A 94 17.20 0.15 21.09
CA GLY A 94 16.25 1.12 20.54
C GLY A 94 15.87 0.79 19.11
N ASP A 95 14.63 1.12 18.74
CA ASP A 95 14.11 0.94 17.38
C ASP A 95 14.39 2.19 16.53
N VAL A 96 14.66 2.00 15.24
CA VAL A 96 14.81 3.07 14.25
C VAL A 96 13.47 3.76 14.02
N ILE A 97 13.46 5.07 14.10
CA ILE A 97 12.32 5.91 13.68
C ILE A 97 12.47 6.19 12.18
N PHE A 98 11.42 5.94 11.43
CA PHE A 98 11.36 6.28 10.00
C PHE A 98 10.52 7.53 9.79
N ASP A 99 11.06 8.56 9.17
CA ASP A 99 10.40 9.86 8.99
C ASP A 99 9.65 9.98 7.66
N THR A 100 9.87 9.05 6.74
CA THR A 100 9.36 9.17 5.37
C THR A 100 8.82 7.84 4.85
N ASN A 101 7.66 7.92 4.19
CA ASN A 101 7.12 6.82 3.40
C ASN A 101 7.40 7.07 1.92
N GLY A 102 7.96 6.08 1.26
CA GLY A 102 7.92 5.96 -0.18
C GLY A 102 6.56 5.37 -0.62
N ILE A 103 6.58 4.45 -1.58
CA ILE A 103 5.35 3.79 -2.02
C ILE A 103 4.94 2.74 -0.97
N LEU A 104 3.68 2.83 -0.51
CA LEU A 104 3.03 1.83 0.33
C LEU A 104 1.75 1.35 -0.36
N THR A 105 1.55 0.04 -0.40
CA THR A 105 0.25 -0.54 -0.75
C THR A 105 -0.63 -0.69 0.49
N PRO A 106 -1.96 -0.84 0.35
CA PRO A 106 -2.87 -0.91 1.51
C PRO A 106 -2.56 -2.01 2.53
N GLY A 107 -1.83 -3.08 2.13
CA GLY A 107 -1.41 -4.15 3.03
C GLY A 107 -0.22 -3.81 3.93
N ILE A 108 0.44 -2.67 3.73
CA ILE A 108 1.59 -2.21 4.54
C ILE A 108 1.28 -0.83 5.09
N ALA A 109 1.29 -0.68 6.41
CA ALA A 109 1.00 0.59 7.08
C ALA A 109 2.17 1.06 7.93
N HIS A 110 2.50 2.35 7.81
CA HIS A 110 3.49 3.04 8.63
C HIS A 110 3.10 4.51 8.76
N VAL A 111 3.24 5.06 9.96
CA VAL A 111 3.05 6.47 10.25
C VAL A 111 4.42 7.16 10.31
N PRO A 112 4.72 8.15 9.44
CA PRO A 112 5.99 8.88 9.48
C PRO A 112 6.29 9.44 10.88
N GLY A 113 7.53 9.25 11.34
CA GLY A 113 7.96 9.64 12.69
C GLY A 113 7.74 8.56 13.75
N THR A 114 7.35 7.35 13.36
CA THR A 114 7.24 6.18 14.26
C THR A 114 8.22 5.08 13.89
N THR A 115 8.28 4.02 14.72
CA THR A 115 9.15 2.87 14.52
C THR A 115 8.40 1.66 13.96
N GLN A 116 7.07 1.67 14.01
CA GLN A 116 6.22 0.49 13.80
C GLN A 116 5.72 0.42 12.37
N ILE A 117 5.93 -0.73 11.75
CA ILE A 117 5.42 -1.07 10.42
C ILE A 117 4.47 -2.26 10.57
N THR A 118 3.21 -2.10 10.17
CA THR A 118 2.18 -3.13 10.32
C THR A 118 1.87 -3.78 8.98
N VAL A 119 1.72 -5.10 8.97
CA VAL A 119 1.20 -5.86 7.81
C VAL A 119 -0.26 -6.19 8.05
N ALA A 120 -1.10 -5.93 7.06
CA ALA A 120 -2.55 -6.19 7.15
C ALA A 120 -2.91 -7.64 6.83
N ASP A 121 -2.15 -8.30 5.97
CA ASP A 121 -2.45 -9.64 5.47
C ASP A 121 -1.44 -10.66 5.98
N ALA A 122 -1.91 -11.84 6.37
CA ALA A 122 -1.03 -12.96 6.63
C ALA A 122 -0.35 -13.44 5.33
N GLY A 123 0.87 -13.97 5.44
CA GLY A 123 1.59 -14.54 4.29
C GLY A 123 3.10 -14.58 4.49
N THR A 124 3.79 -14.97 3.43
CA THR A 124 5.25 -15.00 3.37
C THR A 124 5.75 -13.68 2.79
N TYR A 125 6.64 -13.01 3.51
CA TYR A 125 7.17 -11.70 3.15
C TYR A 125 8.68 -11.73 3.01
N GLU A 126 9.19 -11.01 2.02
CA GLU A 126 10.59 -10.63 1.90
C GLU A 126 10.79 -9.26 2.54
N VAL A 127 11.77 -9.16 3.43
CA VAL A 127 12.13 -7.92 4.11
C VAL A 127 13.61 -7.66 3.90
N HIS A 128 13.94 -6.46 3.41
CA HIS A 128 15.29 -5.95 3.29
C HIS A 128 15.41 -4.69 4.12
N PHE A 129 16.53 -4.52 4.82
CA PHE A 129 16.86 -3.26 5.45
C PHE A 129 18.28 -2.80 5.11
N SER A 130 18.51 -1.52 5.29
CA SER A 130 19.80 -0.88 5.14
C SER A 130 19.96 0.20 6.18
N VAL A 131 21.13 0.27 6.82
CA VAL A 131 21.48 1.28 7.82
C VAL A 131 22.88 1.81 7.54
N SER A 132 23.03 3.14 7.52
CA SER A 132 24.31 3.86 7.43
C SER A 132 24.60 4.47 8.81
N GLY A 133 25.30 3.74 9.66
CA GLY A 133 25.73 4.18 10.99
C GLY A 133 27.13 4.78 10.96
N VAL A 134 27.46 5.59 11.97
CA VAL A 134 28.83 6.12 12.19
C VAL A 134 29.66 5.13 13.01
N GLU A 135 29.02 4.41 13.92
CA GLU A 135 29.68 3.44 14.82
C GLU A 135 29.53 2.00 14.28
N PRO A 136 30.44 1.06 14.66
CA PRO A 136 30.20 -0.36 14.49
C PRO A 136 28.87 -0.75 15.10
N ASN A 137 28.08 -1.55 14.38
CA ASN A 137 26.69 -1.75 14.76
C ASN A 137 26.14 -3.14 14.40
N GLN A 138 25.07 -3.53 15.08
CA GLN A 138 24.26 -4.69 14.78
C GLN A 138 22.78 -4.29 14.76
N PHE A 139 22.09 -4.61 13.68
CA PHE A 139 20.66 -4.36 13.54
C PHE A 139 19.91 -5.66 13.26
N ALA A 140 18.69 -5.73 13.75
CA ALA A 140 17.82 -6.89 13.57
C ALA A 140 16.35 -6.47 13.39
N ILE A 141 15.59 -7.32 12.72
CA ILE A 141 14.12 -7.19 12.63
C ILE A 141 13.50 -7.82 13.89
N TYR A 142 12.56 -7.10 14.47
CA TYR A 142 11.70 -7.57 15.55
C TYR A 142 10.26 -7.65 15.05
N ILE A 143 9.55 -8.71 15.44
CA ILE A 143 8.13 -8.92 15.15
C ILE A 143 7.40 -8.92 16.50
N ASN A 144 6.46 -7.97 16.68
CA ASN A 144 5.73 -7.80 17.93
C ASN A 144 6.63 -7.71 19.17
N GLY A 145 7.80 -7.08 19.02
CA GLY A 145 8.80 -6.91 20.08
C GLY A 145 9.70 -8.13 20.34
N ILE A 146 9.59 -9.19 19.54
CA ILE A 146 10.41 -10.41 19.64
C ILE A 146 11.40 -10.44 18.47
N LEU A 147 12.68 -10.75 18.74
CA LEU A 147 13.72 -10.91 17.73
C LEU A 147 13.31 -11.96 16.69
N ALA A 148 13.26 -11.58 15.42
CA ALA A 148 13.06 -12.53 14.33
C ALA A 148 14.37 -13.30 14.06
N GLY A 149 14.31 -14.62 14.07
CA GLY A 149 15.47 -15.48 13.83
C GLY A 149 16.11 -15.23 12.46
N GLY A 150 17.45 -15.19 12.41
CA GLY A 150 18.20 -15.02 11.16
C GLY A 150 18.22 -13.60 10.60
N THR A 151 17.81 -12.58 11.38
CA THR A 151 17.74 -11.18 10.94
C THR A 151 18.82 -10.28 11.54
N LEU A 152 19.70 -10.79 12.39
CA LEU A 152 20.78 -10.03 12.98
C LEU A 152 21.93 -9.88 11.99
N TYR A 153 22.17 -8.68 11.54
CA TYR A 153 23.27 -8.31 10.64
C TYR A 153 24.15 -7.25 11.31
N GLY A 154 25.45 -7.32 11.10
CA GLY A 154 26.40 -6.43 11.71
C GLY A 154 27.39 -5.82 10.74
N SER A 155 27.85 -4.62 11.10
CA SER A 155 28.98 -3.94 10.48
C SER A 155 30.05 -3.68 11.52
N GLY A 156 31.26 -4.23 11.31
CA GLY A 156 32.40 -4.03 12.21
C GLY A 156 33.11 -2.69 12.05
N ALA A 157 32.71 -1.89 11.06
CA ALA A 157 33.23 -0.56 10.82
C ALA A 157 32.09 0.42 10.58
N GLY A 158 32.11 1.58 11.24
CA GLY A 158 31.06 2.59 11.14
C GLY A 158 30.89 3.23 9.76
N THR A 159 31.88 3.06 8.86
CA THR A 159 31.80 3.55 7.47
C THR A 159 31.20 2.56 6.49
N GLN A 160 30.88 1.36 6.95
CA GLN A 160 30.25 0.31 6.13
C GLN A 160 28.75 0.33 6.34
N GLN A 161 28.03 0.24 5.24
CA GLN A 161 26.58 0.08 5.28
C GLN A 161 26.21 -1.30 5.81
N ASN A 162 25.36 -1.35 6.85
CA ASN A 162 24.79 -2.59 7.35
C ASN A 162 23.53 -2.88 6.57
N THR A 163 23.50 -3.99 5.85
CA THR A 163 22.34 -4.43 5.08
C THR A 163 21.93 -5.82 5.50
N GLY A 164 20.64 -6.05 5.67
CA GLY A 164 20.06 -7.33 6.01
C GLY A 164 18.89 -7.69 5.12
N GLN A 165 18.66 -9.00 4.98
CA GLN A 165 17.56 -9.55 4.19
C GLN A 165 17.05 -10.82 4.84
N VAL A 166 15.74 -11.06 4.72
CA VAL A 166 15.11 -12.25 5.28
C VAL A 166 13.79 -12.54 4.60
N ILE A 167 13.38 -13.81 4.61
CA ILE A 167 12.01 -14.22 4.26
C ILE A 167 11.34 -14.69 5.55
N LEU A 168 10.16 -14.13 5.86
CA LEU A 168 9.42 -14.35 7.10
C LEU A 168 7.96 -14.69 6.80
N ASP A 169 7.40 -15.61 7.58
CA ASP A 169 5.95 -15.78 7.62
C ASP A 169 5.38 -14.81 8.67
N LEU A 170 4.50 -13.93 8.22
CA LEU A 170 3.86 -12.91 9.05
C LEU A 170 2.37 -13.17 9.15
N ALA A 171 1.81 -12.99 10.34
CA ALA A 171 0.37 -13.01 10.57
C ALA A 171 -0.25 -11.63 10.32
N CYS A 172 -1.55 -11.58 10.05
CA CYS A 172 -2.31 -10.34 10.00
C CYS A 172 -2.13 -9.55 11.30
N GLY A 173 -1.81 -8.25 11.17
CA GLY A 173 -1.58 -7.36 12.30
C GLY A 173 -0.20 -7.48 12.95
N ASN A 174 0.73 -8.28 12.40
CA ASN A 174 2.11 -8.27 12.90
C ASN A 174 2.73 -6.89 12.71
N VAL A 175 3.47 -6.46 13.73
CA VAL A 175 4.20 -5.19 13.78
C VAL A 175 5.69 -5.48 13.69
N LEU A 176 6.35 -4.93 12.66
CA LEU A 176 7.79 -5.03 12.47
C LEU A 176 8.46 -3.74 12.96
N THR A 177 9.63 -3.89 13.59
CA THR A 177 10.56 -2.79 13.88
C THR A 177 11.99 -3.19 13.50
N LEU A 178 12.83 -2.20 13.19
CA LEU A 178 14.26 -2.37 12.96
C LEU A 178 15.00 -1.87 14.21
N ARG A 179 15.70 -2.75 14.92
CA ARG A 179 16.31 -2.46 16.21
C ARG A 179 17.82 -2.46 16.13
N ASN A 180 18.45 -1.49 16.81
CA ASN A 180 19.87 -1.53 17.17
C ASN A 180 20.05 -2.57 18.28
N HIS A 181 20.27 -3.83 17.88
CA HIS A 181 20.34 -4.96 18.83
C HIS A 181 21.78 -5.37 19.07
N SER A 182 22.18 -5.38 20.35
CA SER A 182 23.50 -5.86 20.81
C SER A 182 24.71 -5.08 20.27
N SER A 183 24.54 -3.86 19.76
CA SER A 183 25.68 -2.97 19.46
C SER A 183 26.42 -2.60 20.75
N ALA A 184 27.73 -2.33 20.64
CA ALA A 184 28.52 -1.92 21.80
C ALA A 184 28.17 -0.50 22.29
N THR A 185 27.63 0.34 21.42
CA THR A 185 27.27 1.74 21.69
C THR A 185 25.95 2.11 20.99
N PRO A 186 25.28 3.21 21.39
CA PRO A 186 24.28 3.83 20.54
C PRO A 186 24.84 4.14 19.16
N VAL A 187 23.99 4.09 18.12
CA VAL A 187 24.40 4.28 16.73
C VAL A 187 23.84 5.58 16.18
N THR A 188 24.74 6.45 15.70
CA THR A 188 24.38 7.69 15.00
C THR A 188 24.11 7.37 13.54
N LEU A 189 22.92 7.69 13.03
CA LEU A 189 22.60 7.53 11.62
C LEU A 189 23.24 8.64 10.79
N GLN A 190 23.97 8.26 9.73
CA GLN A 190 24.77 9.17 8.93
C GLN A 190 23.93 9.84 7.83
N THR A 191 23.68 11.14 7.92
CA THR A 191 22.82 11.88 6.99
C THR A 191 23.53 12.43 5.75
N LEU A 192 24.84 12.65 5.80
CA LEU A 192 25.65 13.23 4.71
C LEU A 192 26.79 12.28 4.35
N ALA A 193 26.47 11.02 4.05
CA ALA A 193 27.45 10.01 3.73
C ALA A 193 28.07 10.25 2.35
N GLY A 194 29.38 10.51 2.32
CA GLY A 194 30.17 10.62 1.09
C GLY A 194 29.94 11.88 0.24
N GLY A 195 29.12 12.85 0.71
CA GLY A 195 28.82 14.05 -0.09
C GLY A 195 28.08 15.14 0.68
N THR A 196 27.52 16.10 -0.05
CA THR A 196 26.81 17.26 0.49
C THR A 196 25.28 17.12 0.45
N GLN A 197 24.77 16.07 -0.17
CA GLN A 197 23.34 15.81 -0.26
C GLN A 197 22.89 14.89 0.89
N THR A 198 21.72 15.16 1.44
CA THR A 198 21.10 14.29 2.45
C THR A 198 20.86 12.91 1.84
N SER A 199 21.44 11.89 2.46
CA SER A 199 21.29 10.49 2.05
C SER A 199 20.25 9.77 2.91
N VAL A 200 19.62 8.73 2.35
CA VAL A 200 18.86 7.77 3.13
C VAL A 200 19.82 7.07 4.09
N ASN A 201 19.60 7.22 5.39
CA ASN A 201 20.49 6.67 6.42
C ASN A 201 19.94 5.40 7.08
N ALA A 202 18.65 5.16 6.97
CA ALA A 202 18.02 3.88 7.27
C ALA A 202 16.85 3.65 6.31
N SER A 203 16.65 2.42 5.87
CA SER A 203 15.50 2.06 5.04
C SER A 203 15.08 0.63 5.26
N ILE A 204 13.80 0.36 4.96
CA ILE A 204 13.23 -0.98 4.94
C ILE A 204 12.32 -1.14 3.74
N ILE A 205 12.44 -2.28 3.04
CA ILE A 205 11.55 -2.71 1.98
C ILE A 205 10.86 -3.98 2.47
N ILE A 206 9.55 -4.04 2.30
CA ILE A 206 8.72 -5.20 2.63
C ILE A 206 7.94 -5.58 1.38
N ARG A 207 7.95 -6.85 1.00
CA ARG A 207 7.19 -7.39 -0.14
C ARG A 207 6.53 -8.70 0.25
N LYS A 208 5.21 -8.80 0.03
CA LYS A 208 4.49 -10.06 0.15
C LYS A 208 4.80 -10.94 -1.06
N LEU A 209 5.28 -12.15 -0.80
CA LEU A 209 5.60 -13.14 -1.83
C LEU A 209 4.43 -14.09 -2.07
N LYS A 210 3.64 -14.34 -0.99
CA LYS A 210 2.56 -15.33 -1.03
C LYS A 210 1.48 -15.00 -0.01
#